data_ab9ec9032a7b50784bbffc819f90c0a5
#
_entry.id   ab9ec9032a7b50784bbffc819f90c0a5
#
_cell.length_a   1.000
_cell.length_b   1.000
_cell.length_c   1.000
_cell.angle_alpha   90.00
_cell.angle_beta   90.00
_cell.angle_gamma   90.00
#
_symmetry.space_group_name_H-M   'P 1'
#
loop_
_entity.id
_entity.type
_entity.pdbx_description
1 polymer ?
#
loop_
_entity_poly.entity_id
_entity_poly.type
_entity_poly.pdbx_seq_one_letter_code
_entity_poly.pdbx_strand_id
1 'polypeptide(L)'
;MPGWDRFDIPAFVARTLAVPVLVDNDVNLLALGEHADHYAGVDDLLYVKVSTGIGAGIVSGGALQRGALGAAGDLGHVQVPGDHGDADLEAIASGSAIARRLGGDVGSTSDVVRLLNAGDPTAVELTRAAGRDIGEVLATCVNLLNPSVIVIGGSVAEASHEVLAGVREVVYRRSLPLATRSLDIVQASGDRGGGVRGAALMVRRHLLSPAVVDSFLAAS
;
A
#
# COMPACT_ATOMS: atom_id res chain seq x y z
N MET A 1 -11.84 8.31 -4.71
CA MET A 1 -13.10 7.62 -5.17
C MET A 1 -14.14 8.70 -5.47
N PRO A 2 -14.61 8.83 -6.72
CA PRO A 2 -15.61 9.84 -7.04
C PRO A 2 -16.86 9.69 -6.17
N GLY A 3 -17.35 10.79 -5.59
CA GLY A 3 -18.55 10.82 -4.77
C GLY A 3 -18.39 10.49 -3.28
N TRP A 4 -17.17 10.19 -2.81
CA TRP A 4 -16.91 9.88 -1.40
C TRP A 4 -16.34 11.05 -0.60
N ASP A 5 -15.95 12.14 -1.27
CA ASP A 5 -15.21 13.27 -0.68
C ASP A 5 -15.94 13.99 0.46
N ARG A 6 -17.26 13.74 0.60
CA ARG A 6 -18.10 14.31 1.67
C ARG A 6 -19.03 13.29 2.31
N PHE A 7 -18.81 11.99 2.06
CA PHE A 7 -19.66 10.96 2.64
C PHE A 7 -19.19 10.60 4.04
N ASP A 8 -20.00 10.90 5.04
CA ASP A 8 -19.73 10.57 6.44
C ASP A 8 -20.05 9.09 6.70
N ILE A 9 -19.03 8.23 6.51
CA ILE A 9 -19.14 6.78 6.74
C ILE A 9 -19.52 6.46 8.19
N PRO A 10 -18.89 7.06 9.22
CA PRO A 10 -19.27 6.86 10.61
C PRO A 10 -20.74 7.17 10.86
N ALA A 11 -21.23 8.32 10.44
CA ALA A 11 -22.63 8.70 10.62
C ALA A 11 -23.59 7.78 9.86
N PHE A 12 -23.20 7.29 8.67
CA PHE A 12 -24.02 6.34 7.91
C PHE A 12 -24.16 5.01 8.63
N VAL A 13 -23.06 4.43 9.12
CA VAL A 13 -23.07 3.13 9.81
C VAL A 13 -23.74 3.24 11.18
N ALA A 14 -23.58 4.36 11.88
CA ALA A 14 -24.20 4.61 13.18
C ALA A 14 -25.75 4.60 13.14
N ARG A 15 -26.36 4.77 11.96
CA ARG A 15 -27.84 4.62 11.79
C ARG A 15 -28.33 3.20 12.07
N THR A 16 -27.46 2.21 11.85
CA THR A 16 -27.80 0.79 11.98
C THR A 16 -27.10 0.15 13.18
N LEU A 17 -25.88 0.57 13.46
CA LEU A 17 -25.07 0.03 14.55
C LEU A 17 -24.81 1.13 15.58
N ALA A 18 -25.31 0.97 16.81
CA ALA A 18 -25.08 1.91 17.92
C ALA A 18 -23.69 1.70 18.54
N VAL A 19 -22.64 1.77 17.74
CA VAL A 19 -21.24 1.57 18.16
C VAL A 19 -20.33 2.62 17.52
N PRO A 20 -19.20 2.98 18.14
CA PRO A 20 -18.18 3.81 17.51
C PRO A 20 -17.67 3.18 16.22
N VAL A 21 -17.50 3.99 15.18
CA VAL A 21 -17.04 3.55 13.87
C VAL A 21 -15.72 4.24 13.55
N LEU A 22 -14.68 3.44 13.32
CA LEU A 22 -13.36 3.92 12.89
C LEU A 22 -13.22 3.69 11.40
N VAL A 23 -12.67 4.66 10.69
CA VAL A 23 -12.40 4.59 9.25
C VAL A 23 -10.94 4.86 8.99
N ASP A 24 -10.32 4.06 8.12
CA ASP A 24 -8.95 4.24 7.67
C ASP A 24 -8.81 3.81 6.20
N ASN A 25 -7.71 4.15 5.58
CA ASN A 25 -7.37 3.68 4.24
C ASN A 25 -7.10 2.16 4.27
N ASP A 26 -7.53 1.44 3.25
CA ASP A 26 -7.35 -0.01 3.14
C ASP A 26 -5.87 -0.42 3.18
N VAL A 27 -4.98 0.36 2.54
CA VAL A 27 -3.54 0.08 2.58
C VAL A 27 -2.95 0.27 3.99
N ASN A 28 -3.48 1.20 4.77
CA ASN A 28 -3.08 1.38 6.18
C ASN A 28 -3.46 0.15 7.01
N LEU A 29 -4.63 -0.41 6.76
CA LEU A 29 -5.07 -1.63 7.45
C LEU A 29 -4.25 -2.84 7.00
N LEU A 30 -3.91 -2.95 5.72
CA LEU A 30 -2.99 -3.98 5.23
C LEU A 30 -1.60 -3.86 5.87
N ALA A 31 -1.05 -2.65 5.94
CA ALA A 31 0.23 -2.40 6.59
C ALA A 31 0.22 -2.79 8.08
N LEU A 32 -0.87 -2.45 8.81
CA LEU A 32 -1.03 -2.84 10.21
C LEU A 32 -1.09 -4.36 10.39
N GLY A 33 -1.85 -5.05 9.54
CA GLY A 33 -1.99 -6.51 9.59
C GLY A 33 -0.65 -7.19 9.31
N GLU A 34 -0.01 -6.86 8.19
CA GLU A 34 1.27 -7.42 7.79
C GLU A 34 2.36 -7.17 8.83
N HIS A 35 2.45 -5.93 9.34
CA HIS A 35 3.39 -5.57 10.38
C HIS A 35 3.21 -6.40 11.65
N ALA A 36 1.96 -6.57 12.11
CA ALA A 36 1.70 -7.31 13.34
C ALA A 36 1.96 -8.81 13.20
N ASP A 37 1.67 -9.39 12.04
CA ASP A 37 1.75 -10.83 11.84
C ASP A 37 3.18 -11.29 11.51
N HIS A 38 3.93 -10.49 10.75
CA HIS A 38 5.22 -10.91 10.18
C HIS A 38 6.40 -10.02 10.56
N TYR A 39 6.14 -8.79 11.00
CA TYR A 39 7.18 -7.77 11.23
C TYR A 39 7.03 -7.05 12.57
N ALA A 40 6.47 -7.71 13.61
CA ALA A 40 6.19 -7.09 14.91
C ALA A 40 7.43 -6.48 15.60
N GLY A 41 8.64 -6.94 15.25
CA GLY A 41 9.91 -6.42 15.77
C GLY A 41 10.58 -5.37 14.86
N VAL A 42 9.91 -4.94 13.79
CA VAL A 42 10.43 -3.97 12.82
C VAL A 42 9.81 -2.60 13.10
N ASP A 43 10.62 -1.60 13.41
CA ASP A 43 10.12 -0.26 13.71
C ASP A 43 9.73 0.53 12.46
N ASP A 44 10.45 0.34 11.34
CA ASP A 44 10.26 1.13 10.12
C ASP A 44 9.99 0.22 8.92
N LEU A 45 8.73 0.20 8.48
CA LEU A 45 8.22 -0.62 7.38
C LEU A 45 7.39 0.23 6.42
N LEU A 46 7.54 0.00 5.13
CA LEU A 46 6.71 0.57 4.08
C LEU A 46 5.94 -0.56 3.37
N TYR A 47 4.62 -0.59 3.51
CA TYR A 47 3.75 -1.49 2.76
C TYR A 47 3.25 -0.79 1.50
N VAL A 48 3.45 -1.38 0.32
CA VAL A 48 3.01 -0.83 -0.97
C VAL A 48 1.99 -1.76 -1.59
N LYS A 49 0.78 -1.27 -1.80
CA LYS A 49 -0.29 -1.99 -2.48
C LYS A 49 -0.29 -1.64 -3.96
N VAL A 50 -0.14 -2.66 -4.83
CA VAL A 50 -0.25 -2.56 -6.29
C VAL A 50 -1.43 -3.38 -6.75
N SER A 51 -2.54 -2.69 -7.07
CA SER A 51 -3.81 -3.27 -7.48
C SER A 51 -4.45 -2.40 -8.56
N THR A 52 -5.76 -2.15 -8.54
CA THR A 52 -6.44 -1.21 -9.43
C THR A 52 -5.81 0.18 -9.36
N GLY A 53 -5.43 0.62 -8.15
CA GLY A 53 -4.62 1.79 -7.86
C GLY A 53 -3.35 1.41 -7.11
N ILE A 54 -2.57 2.44 -6.71
CA ILE A 54 -1.34 2.33 -5.93
C ILE A 54 -1.45 3.18 -4.68
N GLY A 55 -1.07 2.62 -3.53
CA GLY A 55 -0.99 3.34 -2.27
C GLY A 55 0.04 2.70 -1.34
N ALA A 56 0.41 3.40 -0.26
CA ALA A 56 1.30 2.86 0.75
C ALA A 56 0.77 3.08 2.16
N GLY A 57 1.12 2.16 3.05
CA GLY A 57 0.99 2.32 4.49
C GLY A 57 2.39 2.43 5.11
N ILE A 58 2.61 3.47 5.89
CA ILE A 58 3.90 3.80 6.48
C ILE A 58 3.86 3.45 7.95
N VAL A 59 4.74 2.55 8.40
CA VAL A 59 5.00 2.31 9.82
C VAL A 59 6.35 2.93 10.13
N SER A 60 6.41 3.78 11.16
CA SER A 60 7.66 4.36 11.65
C SER A 60 7.64 4.43 13.17
N GLY A 61 8.73 4.01 13.80
CA GLY A 61 8.78 3.81 15.25
C GLY A 61 7.74 2.83 15.76
N GLY A 62 7.42 1.77 15.00
CA GLY A 62 6.41 0.76 15.32
C GLY A 62 4.96 1.23 15.23
N ALA A 63 4.72 2.47 14.77
CA ALA A 63 3.39 3.07 14.68
C ALA A 63 3.04 3.49 13.25
N LEU A 64 1.78 3.26 12.87
CA LEU A 64 1.25 3.69 11.57
C LEU A 64 1.21 5.22 11.49
N GLN A 65 1.81 5.75 10.43
CA GLN A 65 1.86 7.18 10.13
C GLN A 65 0.74 7.56 9.16
N ARG A 66 -0.17 8.41 9.63
CA ARG A 66 -1.31 8.88 8.82
C ARG A 66 -1.09 10.28 8.26
N GLY A 67 -0.09 11.01 8.77
CA GLY A 67 0.08 12.43 8.50
C GLY A 67 -1.01 13.30 9.13
N ALA A 68 -0.96 14.58 8.86
CA ALA A 68 -1.84 15.57 9.50
C ALA A 68 -3.32 15.39 9.15
N LEU A 69 -3.64 14.94 7.94
CA LEU A 69 -5.00 14.81 7.41
C LEU A 69 -5.32 13.38 6.95
N GLY A 70 -4.52 12.39 7.31
CA GLY A 70 -4.75 11.00 6.92
C GLY A 70 -4.30 10.64 5.50
N ALA A 71 -3.57 11.52 4.82
CA ALA A 71 -3.13 11.32 3.43
C ALA A 71 -1.69 10.83 3.29
N ALA A 72 -0.99 10.50 4.39
CA ALA A 72 0.34 9.92 4.29
C ALA A 72 0.28 8.55 3.60
N GLY A 73 1.19 8.32 2.65
CA GLY A 73 1.23 7.08 1.89
C GLY A 73 0.46 7.10 0.57
N ASP A 74 -0.08 8.23 0.15
CA ASP A 74 -0.74 8.40 -1.15
C ASP A 74 0.29 8.46 -2.30
N LEU A 75 1.02 7.33 -2.47
CA LEU A 75 2.08 7.20 -3.49
C LEU A 75 1.56 7.28 -4.91
N GLY A 76 0.31 6.90 -5.12
CA GLY A 76 -0.31 6.91 -6.45
C GLY A 76 -0.28 8.27 -7.12
N HIS A 77 -0.36 9.35 -6.33
CA HIS A 77 -0.37 10.73 -6.80
C HIS A 77 1.02 11.41 -6.83
N VAL A 78 2.09 10.66 -6.58
CA VAL A 78 3.45 11.16 -6.75
C VAL A 78 3.86 11.11 -8.21
N GLN A 79 4.43 12.20 -8.73
CA GLN A 79 4.99 12.24 -10.08
C GLN A 79 6.21 11.33 -10.18
N VAL A 80 6.28 10.55 -11.27
CA VAL A 80 7.40 9.64 -11.53
C VAL A 80 8.55 10.42 -12.16
N PRO A 81 9.77 10.36 -11.59
CA PRO A 81 10.93 10.98 -12.22
C PRO A 81 11.22 10.37 -13.60
N GLY A 82 11.49 11.21 -14.60
CA GLY A 82 11.86 10.78 -15.96
C GLY A 82 10.98 11.38 -17.05
N ASP A 83 10.90 10.71 -18.20
CA ASP A 83 10.22 11.21 -19.42
C ASP A 83 8.69 10.94 -19.41
N HIS A 84 8.07 10.85 -18.23
CA HIS A 84 6.63 10.57 -18.10
C HIS A 84 5.75 11.84 -18.12
N GLY A 85 6.34 13.00 -18.32
CA GLY A 85 5.62 14.28 -18.24
C GLY A 85 5.06 14.53 -16.82
N ASP A 86 3.85 15.06 -16.74
CA ASP A 86 3.17 15.35 -15.45
C ASP A 86 2.33 14.16 -14.94
N ALA A 87 2.52 12.96 -15.48
CA ALA A 87 1.73 11.81 -15.06
C ALA A 87 2.14 11.33 -13.66
N ASP A 88 1.14 11.02 -12.84
CA ASP A 88 1.35 10.41 -11.54
C ASP A 88 1.61 8.90 -11.62
N LEU A 89 2.12 8.31 -10.54
CA LEU A 89 2.49 6.90 -10.48
C LEU A 89 1.31 5.98 -10.78
N GLU A 90 0.11 6.30 -10.28
CA GLU A 90 -1.08 5.48 -10.51
C GLU A 90 -1.48 5.46 -11.99
N ALA A 91 -1.37 6.61 -12.67
CA ALA A 91 -1.67 6.70 -14.09
C ALA A 91 -0.72 5.90 -14.98
N ILE A 92 0.49 5.58 -14.50
CA ILE A 92 1.54 4.88 -15.25
C ILE A 92 1.64 3.40 -14.89
N ALA A 93 1.60 3.07 -13.59
CA ALA A 93 2.06 1.79 -13.07
C ALA A 93 0.99 0.97 -12.33
N SER A 94 -0.25 1.48 -12.18
CA SER A 94 -1.33 0.73 -11.55
C SER A 94 -1.82 -0.43 -12.43
N GLY A 95 -2.57 -1.37 -11.85
CA GLY A 95 -3.23 -2.43 -12.60
C GLY A 95 -4.17 -1.89 -13.69
N SER A 96 -4.85 -0.74 -13.41
CA SER A 96 -5.64 -0.04 -14.42
C SER A 96 -4.77 0.52 -15.56
N ALA A 97 -3.58 1.02 -15.25
CA ALA A 97 -2.64 1.53 -16.24
C ALA A 97 -2.09 0.39 -17.12
N ILE A 98 -1.75 -0.74 -16.53
CA ILE A 98 -1.31 -1.94 -17.24
C ILE A 98 -2.43 -2.44 -18.18
N ALA A 99 -3.68 -2.50 -17.68
CA ALA A 99 -4.83 -2.91 -18.49
C ALA A 99 -5.00 -2.01 -19.74
N ARG A 100 -4.93 -0.69 -19.56
CA ARG A 100 -4.99 0.27 -20.69
C ARG A 100 -3.86 0.05 -21.72
N ARG A 101 -2.65 -0.27 -21.26
CA ARG A 101 -1.48 -0.51 -22.13
C ARG A 101 -1.59 -1.83 -22.89
N LEU A 102 -2.20 -2.84 -22.31
CA LEU A 102 -2.49 -4.12 -22.98
C LEU A 102 -3.53 -3.93 -24.09
N GLY A 103 -4.52 -3.06 -23.87
CA GLY A 103 -5.54 -2.76 -24.86
C GLY A 103 -6.45 -3.94 -25.22
N GLY A 104 -7.15 -3.86 -26.35
CA GLY A 104 -8.04 -4.91 -26.82
C GLY A 104 -9.20 -5.17 -25.84
N ASP A 105 -9.41 -6.42 -25.48
CA ASP A 105 -10.47 -6.86 -24.55
C ASP A 105 -10.05 -6.80 -23.07
N VAL A 106 -8.87 -6.23 -22.78
CA VAL A 106 -8.36 -6.09 -21.40
C VAL A 106 -8.87 -4.78 -20.80
N GLY A 107 -9.99 -4.86 -20.08
CA GLY A 107 -10.67 -3.69 -19.50
C GLY A 107 -10.44 -3.46 -18.01
N SER A 108 -9.84 -4.41 -17.31
CA SER A 108 -9.76 -4.39 -15.86
C SER A 108 -8.45 -4.96 -15.30
N THR A 109 -8.15 -4.62 -14.06
CA THR A 109 -7.04 -5.24 -13.30
C THR A 109 -7.22 -6.76 -13.15
N SER A 110 -8.45 -7.25 -13.09
CA SER A 110 -8.72 -8.69 -13.03
C SER A 110 -8.30 -9.42 -14.30
N ASP A 111 -8.43 -8.76 -15.47
CA ASP A 111 -7.93 -9.31 -16.73
C ASP A 111 -6.40 -9.36 -16.73
N VAL A 112 -5.73 -8.32 -16.21
CA VAL A 112 -4.27 -8.31 -16.04
C VAL A 112 -3.83 -9.49 -15.18
N VAL A 113 -4.47 -9.69 -14.02
CA VAL A 113 -4.19 -10.81 -13.11
C VAL A 113 -4.38 -12.15 -13.83
N ARG A 114 -5.44 -12.31 -14.60
CA ARG A 114 -5.69 -13.52 -15.39
C ARG A 114 -4.59 -13.78 -16.43
N LEU A 115 -4.13 -12.75 -17.14
CA LEU A 115 -3.04 -12.85 -18.12
C LEU A 115 -1.70 -13.19 -17.45
N LEU A 116 -1.40 -12.56 -16.31
CA LEU A 116 -0.19 -12.87 -15.52
C LEU A 116 -0.19 -14.33 -15.05
N ASN A 117 -1.31 -14.83 -14.54
CA ASN A 117 -1.44 -16.24 -14.16
C ASN A 117 -1.34 -17.21 -15.34
N ALA A 118 -1.67 -16.76 -16.55
CA ALA A 118 -1.51 -17.51 -17.78
C ALA A 118 -0.08 -17.41 -18.36
N GLY A 119 0.79 -16.58 -17.78
CA GLY A 119 2.16 -16.36 -18.27
C GLY A 119 2.23 -15.55 -19.57
N ASP A 120 1.25 -14.67 -19.85
CA ASP A 120 1.27 -13.83 -21.05
C ASP A 120 2.52 -12.94 -21.07
N PRO A 121 3.38 -13.03 -22.11
CA PRO A 121 4.66 -12.33 -22.14
C PRO A 121 4.51 -10.81 -22.10
N THR A 122 3.48 -10.26 -22.74
CA THR A 122 3.25 -8.80 -22.78
C THR A 122 2.80 -8.29 -21.43
N ALA A 123 1.89 -9.02 -20.74
CA ALA A 123 1.46 -8.67 -19.39
C ALA A 123 2.65 -8.74 -18.40
N VAL A 124 3.50 -9.75 -18.51
CA VAL A 124 4.72 -9.93 -17.71
C VAL A 124 5.67 -8.74 -17.90
N GLU A 125 5.97 -8.37 -19.15
CA GLU A 125 6.87 -7.26 -19.48
C GLU A 125 6.32 -5.92 -18.99
N LEU A 126 5.05 -5.62 -19.23
CA LEU A 126 4.40 -4.39 -18.78
C LEU A 126 4.36 -4.29 -17.25
N THR A 127 4.14 -5.42 -16.58
CA THR A 127 4.13 -5.48 -15.10
C THR A 127 5.53 -5.23 -14.53
N ARG A 128 6.57 -5.77 -15.16
CA ARG A 128 7.96 -5.48 -14.76
C ARG A 128 8.33 -4.01 -15.00
N ALA A 129 7.89 -3.43 -16.13
CA ALA A 129 8.07 -2.01 -16.41
C ALA A 129 7.38 -1.14 -15.33
N ALA A 130 6.12 -1.46 -14.99
CA ALA A 130 5.41 -0.80 -13.91
C ALA A 130 6.16 -0.93 -12.56
N GLY A 131 6.74 -2.09 -12.28
CA GLY A 131 7.61 -2.30 -11.13
C GLY A 131 8.83 -1.37 -11.10
N ARG A 132 9.44 -1.10 -12.26
CA ARG A 132 10.55 -0.12 -12.37
C ARG A 132 10.07 1.31 -12.08
N ASP A 133 8.91 1.71 -12.61
CA ASP A 133 8.33 3.04 -12.37
C ASP A 133 8.00 3.23 -10.87
N ILE A 134 7.43 2.20 -10.23
CA ILE A 134 7.22 2.18 -8.77
C ILE A 134 8.57 2.28 -8.03
N GLY A 135 9.60 1.58 -8.50
CA GLY A 135 10.95 1.62 -7.95
C GLY A 135 11.59 3.01 -7.97
N GLU A 136 11.30 3.84 -9.00
CA GLU A 136 11.78 5.22 -9.09
C GLU A 136 11.26 6.08 -7.92
N VAL A 137 9.97 5.95 -7.60
CA VAL A 137 9.34 6.65 -6.46
C VAL A 137 9.83 6.06 -5.13
N LEU A 138 9.90 4.73 -5.04
CA LEU A 138 10.34 4.07 -3.81
C LEU A 138 11.81 4.35 -3.47
N ALA A 139 12.69 4.56 -4.45
CA ALA A 139 14.06 5.00 -4.19
C ALA A 139 14.10 6.35 -3.45
N THR A 140 13.17 7.25 -3.76
CA THR A 140 13.01 8.50 -3.01
C THR A 140 12.52 8.24 -1.59
N CYS A 141 11.51 7.36 -1.43
CA CYS A 141 11.00 6.97 -0.11
C CYS A 141 12.09 6.31 0.76
N VAL A 142 12.93 5.44 0.18
CA VAL A 142 14.05 4.81 0.88
C VAL A 142 15.03 5.85 1.41
N ASN A 143 15.39 6.83 0.59
CA ASN A 143 16.32 7.88 1.02
C ASN A 143 15.70 8.85 2.05
N LEU A 144 14.38 9.00 2.08
CA LEU A 144 13.66 9.89 2.98
C LEU A 144 13.27 9.24 4.30
N LEU A 145 12.75 8.01 4.24
CA LEU A 145 12.17 7.30 5.39
C LEU A 145 13.12 6.25 5.97
N ASN A 146 14.09 5.76 5.18
CA ASN A 146 15.05 4.72 5.53
C ASN A 146 14.38 3.47 6.17
N PRO A 147 13.36 2.86 5.53
CA PRO A 147 12.70 1.70 6.08
C PRO A 147 13.64 0.49 6.12
N SER A 148 13.47 -0.40 7.09
CA SER A 148 14.16 -1.69 7.13
C SER A 148 13.54 -2.71 6.18
N VAL A 149 12.21 -2.58 5.91
CA VAL A 149 11.47 -3.49 5.05
C VAL A 149 10.50 -2.71 4.17
N ILE A 150 10.48 -3.07 2.88
CA ILE A 150 9.41 -2.69 1.95
C ILE A 150 8.65 -3.96 1.57
N VAL A 151 7.36 -3.98 1.86
CA VAL A 151 6.46 -5.08 1.51
C VAL A 151 5.62 -4.69 0.31
N ILE A 152 5.69 -5.46 -0.77
CA ILE A 152 4.91 -5.24 -2.00
C ILE A 152 3.75 -6.23 -2.04
N GLY A 153 2.53 -5.72 -1.94
CA GLY A 153 1.31 -6.53 -1.98
C GLY A 153 0.28 -6.01 -2.98
N GLY A 154 -0.92 -6.56 -2.90
CA GLY A 154 -2.02 -6.25 -3.81
C GLY A 154 -2.10 -7.20 -5.01
N SER A 155 -3.25 -7.22 -5.68
CA SER A 155 -3.62 -8.27 -6.64
C SER A 155 -2.66 -8.44 -7.82
N VAL A 156 -2.02 -7.36 -8.30
CA VAL A 156 -1.04 -7.44 -9.40
C VAL A 156 0.27 -8.02 -8.90
N ALA A 157 0.75 -7.58 -7.72
CA ALA A 157 1.99 -8.08 -7.12
C ALA A 157 1.87 -9.55 -6.68
N GLU A 158 0.68 -9.96 -6.19
CA GLU A 158 0.41 -11.35 -5.81
C GLU A 158 0.35 -12.29 -7.01
N ALA A 159 -0.12 -11.80 -8.17
CA ALA A 159 -0.22 -12.60 -9.39
C ALA A 159 1.14 -12.86 -10.07
N SER A 160 2.15 -12.02 -9.81
CA SER A 160 3.46 -12.13 -10.46
C SER A 160 4.56 -11.50 -9.64
N HIS A 161 5.74 -12.12 -9.64
CA HIS A 161 6.94 -11.56 -9.02
C HIS A 161 7.57 -10.39 -9.80
N GLU A 162 7.03 -10.04 -10.96
CA GLU A 162 7.62 -9.05 -11.86
C GLU A 162 7.58 -7.63 -11.31
N VAL A 163 6.51 -7.26 -10.57
CA VAL A 163 6.48 -5.98 -9.84
C VAL A 163 7.67 -5.90 -8.88
N LEU A 164 7.84 -6.93 -8.05
CA LEU A 164 8.91 -7.01 -7.07
C LEU A 164 10.30 -6.95 -7.74
N ALA A 165 10.47 -7.68 -8.85
CA ALA A 165 11.71 -7.68 -9.60
C ALA A 165 12.06 -6.28 -10.16
N GLY A 166 11.07 -5.59 -10.76
CA GLY A 166 11.24 -4.23 -11.26
C GLY A 166 11.58 -3.22 -10.15
N VAL A 167 10.87 -3.29 -9.02
CA VAL A 167 11.14 -2.45 -7.85
C VAL A 167 12.57 -2.65 -7.35
N ARG A 168 12.99 -3.90 -7.12
CA ARG A 168 14.34 -4.22 -6.64
C ARG A 168 15.43 -3.70 -7.56
N GLU A 169 15.25 -3.88 -8.88
CA GLU A 169 16.18 -3.43 -9.92
C GLU A 169 16.50 -1.93 -9.77
N VAL A 170 15.48 -1.10 -9.52
CA VAL A 170 15.64 0.34 -9.46
C VAL A 170 16.07 0.81 -8.08
N VAL A 171 15.42 0.33 -7.02
CA VAL A 171 15.71 0.77 -5.65
C VAL A 171 17.17 0.50 -5.29
N TYR A 172 17.69 -0.72 -5.52
CA TYR A 172 19.09 -1.04 -5.20
C TYR A 172 20.10 -0.31 -6.07
N ARG A 173 19.72 0.12 -7.27
CA ARG A 173 20.57 0.91 -8.16
C ARG A 173 20.62 2.39 -7.76
N ARG A 174 19.49 2.98 -7.31
CA ARG A 174 19.33 4.43 -7.13
C ARG A 174 19.48 4.92 -5.69
N SER A 175 19.23 4.06 -4.72
CA SER A 175 19.30 4.45 -3.32
C SER A 175 20.75 4.41 -2.80
N LEU A 176 21.01 5.17 -1.74
CA LEU A 176 22.31 5.20 -1.10
C LEU A 176 22.67 3.81 -0.53
N PRO A 177 23.90 3.33 -0.69
CA PRO A 177 24.32 2.03 -0.15
C PRO A 177 24.09 1.89 1.37
N LEU A 178 24.17 2.99 2.11
CA LEU A 178 23.87 2.98 3.54
C LEU A 178 22.40 2.68 3.83
N ALA A 179 21.49 3.23 3.02
CA ALA A 179 20.05 3.03 3.19
C ALA A 179 19.59 1.65 2.72
N THR A 180 20.34 0.99 1.84
CA THR A 180 19.99 -0.32 1.27
C THR A 180 20.73 -1.50 1.89
N ARG A 181 21.71 -1.26 2.77
CA ARG A 181 22.55 -2.32 3.35
C ARG A 181 21.75 -3.41 4.08
N SER A 182 20.70 -3.02 4.79
CA SER A 182 19.82 -3.88 5.57
C SER A 182 18.37 -3.79 5.13
N LEU A 183 18.12 -3.22 3.95
CA LEU A 183 16.77 -3.10 3.41
C LEU A 183 16.36 -4.42 2.76
N ASP A 184 15.26 -4.98 3.26
CA ASP A 184 14.57 -6.08 2.59
C ASP A 184 13.39 -5.53 1.77
N ILE A 185 13.32 -5.96 0.50
CA ILE A 185 12.17 -5.67 -0.37
C ILE A 185 11.53 -7.02 -0.69
N VAL A 186 10.33 -7.24 -0.17
CA VAL A 186 9.70 -8.57 -0.17
C VAL A 186 8.27 -8.50 -0.69
N GLN A 187 7.74 -9.64 -1.11
CA GLN A 187 6.32 -9.78 -1.41
C GLN A 187 5.54 -9.95 -0.13
N ALA A 188 4.32 -9.38 -0.07
CA ALA A 188 3.39 -9.59 1.03
C ALA A 188 3.07 -11.09 1.20
N SER A 189 2.67 -11.49 2.40
CA SER A 189 2.32 -12.87 2.72
C SER A 189 1.19 -13.46 1.87
N GLY A 190 0.40 -12.60 1.18
CA GLY A 190 -0.73 -13.01 0.35
C GLY A 190 -1.94 -13.49 1.16
N ASP A 191 -1.92 -13.31 2.46
CA ASP A 191 -3.05 -13.66 3.32
C ASP A 191 -4.22 -12.70 3.12
N ARG A 192 -5.33 -13.22 2.59
CA ARG A 192 -6.57 -12.47 2.33
C ARG A 192 -7.18 -11.84 3.59
N GLY A 193 -6.77 -12.26 4.78
CA GLY A 193 -7.23 -11.74 6.06
C GLY A 193 -6.47 -10.51 6.57
N GLY A 194 -5.36 -10.12 5.96
CA GLY A 194 -4.46 -9.06 6.47
C GLY A 194 -5.18 -7.74 6.77
N GLY A 195 -5.99 -7.25 5.84
CA GLY A 195 -6.77 -6.02 6.05
C GLY A 195 -7.80 -6.11 7.20
N VAL A 196 -8.47 -7.27 7.34
CA VAL A 196 -9.44 -7.50 8.43
C VAL A 196 -8.72 -7.53 9.78
N ARG A 197 -7.56 -8.21 9.86
CA ARG A 197 -6.75 -8.21 11.08
C ARG A 197 -6.21 -6.82 11.42
N GLY A 198 -5.77 -6.07 10.41
CA GLY A 198 -5.36 -4.66 10.59
C GLY A 198 -6.49 -3.80 11.14
N ALA A 199 -7.72 -3.96 10.65
CA ALA A 199 -8.90 -3.28 11.17
C ALA A 199 -9.18 -3.68 12.64
N ALA A 200 -9.12 -4.96 12.97
CA ALA A 200 -9.28 -5.43 14.35
C ALA A 200 -8.20 -4.87 15.27
N LEU A 201 -6.95 -4.81 14.80
CA LEU A 201 -5.83 -4.20 15.54
C LEU A 201 -6.03 -2.70 15.75
N MET A 202 -6.53 -1.99 14.75
CA MET A 202 -6.85 -0.56 14.86
C MET A 202 -7.90 -0.32 15.95
N VAL A 203 -9.00 -1.10 15.96
CA VAL A 203 -10.04 -1.01 16.99
C VAL A 203 -9.46 -1.32 18.35
N ARG A 204 -8.70 -2.41 18.50
CA ARG A 204 -8.05 -2.78 19.78
C ARG A 204 -7.15 -1.67 20.31
N ARG A 205 -6.28 -1.09 19.45
CA ARG A 205 -5.39 0.01 19.83
C ARG A 205 -6.17 1.25 20.25
N HIS A 206 -7.27 1.55 19.60
CA HIS A 206 -8.15 2.67 19.96
C HIS A 206 -8.79 2.44 21.33
N LEU A 207 -9.43 1.30 21.55
CA LEU A 207 -10.12 0.99 22.81
C LEU A 207 -9.18 0.90 24.01
N LEU A 208 -7.93 0.45 23.79
CA LEU A 208 -6.91 0.35 24.83
C LEU A 208 -6.00 1.59 24.91
N SER A 209 -6.32 2.67 24.18
CA SER A 209 -5.57 3.91 24.31
C SER A 209 -5.83 4.56 25.67
N PRO A 210 -4.80 5.21 26.29
CA PRO A 210 -4.97 5.84 27.60
C PRO A 210 -6.19 6.77 27.66
N ALA A 211 -6.39 7.60 26.64
CA ALA A 211 -7.50 8.55 26.59
C ALA A 211 -8.89 7.88 26.65
N VAL A 212 -9.06 6.74 25.95
CA VAL A 212 -10.32 6.00 25.95
C VAL A 212 -10.51 5.26 27.27
N VAL A 213 -9.46 4.61 27.78
CA VAL A 213 -9.50 3.93 29.08
C VAL A 213 -9.84 4.92 30.22
N ASP A 214 -9.16 6.07 30.25
CA ASP A 214 -9.41 7.10 31.25
C ASP A 214 -10.86 7.62 31.18
N SER A 215 -11.41 7.78 29.96
CA SER A 215 -12.80 8.21 29.79
C SER A 215 -13.81 7.18 30.33
N PHE A 216 -13.53 5.89 30.16
CA PHE A 216 -14.37 4.83 30.75
C PHE A 216 -14.32 4.82 32.29
N LEU A 217 -13.12 4.97 32.86
CA LEU A 217 -12.95 5.01 34.31
C LEU A 217 -13.61 6.23 34.94
N ALA A 218 -13.61 7.37 34.26
CA ALA A 218 -14.25 8.58 34.73
C ALA A 218 -15.79 8.55 34.64
N ALA A 219 -16.37 7.68 33.80
CA ALA A 219 -17.80 7.51 33.60
C ALA A 219 -18.42 6.41 34.48
N SER A 220 -17.59 5.66 35.23
CA SER A 220 -17.97 4.60 36.16
C SER A 220 -18.09 5.12 37.56
#